data_31d2c0d4936dfa3ba4b471afb4e71f03
#
_entry.id   31d2c0d4936dfa3ba4b471afb4e71f03
#
_cell.length_a   1.000
_cell.length_b   1.000
_cell.length_c   1.000
_cell.angle_alpha   90.00
_cell.angle_beta   90.00
_cell.angle_gamma   90.00
#
_symmetry.space_group_name_H-M   'P 1'
#
loop_
_entity.id
_entity.type
_entity.pdbx_description
1 polymer ?
#
loop_
_entity_poly.entity_id
_entity_poly.type
_entity_poly.pdbx_seq_one_letter_code
_entity_poly.pdbx_strand_id
1 'polypeptide(L)'
;MRKERKKRHPVIKTIIILAVICIASYGALIGYLCIREAKVLKDAAAIVDDYDALIVLGAQVKPDGTPSVQLEWRLDCAVEVWQKKQVPIVVCGAKGKDEPEPEANAMKSYLMGKGVPEYMILTDPDSFNTEQNLAHAKKLLDEYQGEIRKVILVTSDYHVPRSMALAEDMGLNAEGIGSPCLPAYWLKNHSRESLAWVKYWLKKYLHLNL
;
A
#
# COMPACT_ATOMS: atom_id res chain seq x y z
N MET A 1 -36.07 37.99 -40.75
CA MET A 1 -35.86 36.84 -39.85
C MET A 1 -34.84 37.16 -38.77
N ARG A 2 -35.27 37.43 -37.57
CA ARG A 2 -34.41 37.80 -36.42
C ARG A 2 -33.89 36.51 -35.80
N LYS A 3 -32.58 36.17 -35.93
CA LYS A 3 -31.98 35.03 -35.26
C LYS A 3 -31.97 35.28 -33.75
N GLU A 4 -32.84 34.56 -33.01
CA GLU A 4 -32.76 34.52 -31.54
C GLU A 4 -31.41 33.99 -31.13
N ARG A 5 -30.58 34.80 -30.51
CA ARG A 5 -29.36 34.39 -29.83
C ARG A 5 -29.78 33.61 -28.58
N LYS A 6 -29.68 32.26 -28.61
CA LYS A 6 -29.79 31.41 -27.43
C LYS A 6 -28.94 32.02 -26.30
N LYS A 7 -29.58 32.53 -25.26
CA LYS A 7 -28.93 32.99 -24.04
C LYS A 7 -28.23 31.75 -23.43
N ARG A 8 -26.94 31.59 -23.66
CA ARG A 8 -26.15 30.55 -22.98
C ARG A 8 -26.12 30.92 -21.51
N HIS A 9 -26.75 30.09 -20.62
CA HIS A 9 -26.81 30.31 -19.18
C HIS A 9 -25.39 30.39 -18.61
N PRO A 10 -24.97 31.54 -18.04
CA PRO A 10 -23.59 31.73 -17.54
C PRO A 10 -23.27 30.70 -16.42
N VAL A 11 -24.25 30.36 -15.61
CA VAL A 11 -24.13 29.35 -14.54
C VAL A 11 -23.72 28.00 -15.09
N ILE A 12 -24.35 27.52 -16.18
CA ILE A 12 -24.00 26.22 -16.78
C ILE A 12 -22.56 26.23 -17.32
N LYS A 13 -22.11 27.32 -17.92
CA LYS A 13 -20.72 27.44 -18.35
C LYS A 13 -19.75 27.37 -17.18
N THR A 14 -20.03 28.09 -16.10
CA THR A 14 -19.20 28.07 -14.90
C THR A 14 -19.13 26.66 -14.30
N ILE A 15 -20.25 25.95 -14.20
CA ILE A 15 -20.28 24.56 -13.71
C ILE A 15 -19.42 23.65 -14.62
N ILE A 16 -19.55 23.78 -15.94
CA ILE A 16 -18.73 22.98 -16.88
C ILE A 16 -17.24 23.29 -16.71
N ILE A 17 -16.86 24.56 -16.58
CA ILE A 17 -15.45 24.96 -16.39
C ILE A 17 -14.92 24.38 -15.09
N LEU A 18 -15.67 24.48 -13.98
CA LEU A 18 -15.26 23.90 -12.70
C LEU A 18 -15.13 22.37 -12.77
N ALA A 19 -16.05 21.69 -13.43
CA ALA A 19 -15.98 20.25 -13.64
C ALA A 19 -14.72 19.86 -14.45
N VAL A 20 -14.41 20.59 -15.51
CA VAL A 20 -13.20 20.36 -16.33
C VAL A 20 -11.94 20.57 -15.49
N ILE A 21 -11.88 21.64 -14.68
CA ILE A 21 -10.75 21.90 -13.79
C ILE A 21 -10.59 20.75 -12.78
N CYS A 22 -11.67 20.30 -12.15
CA CYS A 22 -11.64 19.17 -11.20
C CYS A 22 -11.13 17.89 -11.87
N ILE A 23 -11.62 17.57 -13.06
CA ILE A 23 -11.19 16.37 -13.81
C ILE A 23 -9.72 16.48 -14.19
N ALA A 24 -9.27 17.64 -14.69
CA ALA A 24 -7.89 17.87 -15.06
C ALA A 24 -6.95 17.80 -13.85
N SER A 25 -7.32 18.40 -12.72
CA SER A 25 -6.56 18.35 -11.48
C SER A 25 -6.45 16.93 -10.93
N TYR A 26 -7.54 16.17 -11.00
CA TYR A 26 -7.57 14.77 -10.59
C TYR A 26 -6.69 13.89 -11.50
N GLY A 27 -6.78 14.07 -12.82
CA GLY A 27 -5.91 13.40 -13.78
C GLY A 27 -4.42 13.72 -13.56
N ALA A 28 -4.09 14.98 -13.29
CA ALA A 28 -2.74 15.40 -12.95
C ALA A 28 -2.23 14.74 -11.65
N LEU A 29 -3.08 14.61 -10.64
CA LEU A 29 -2.74 13.92 -9.40
C LEU A 29 -2.44 12.44 -9.64
N ILE A 30 -3.30 11.73 -10.37
CA ILE A 30 -3.05 10.32 -10.73
C ILE A 30 -1.75 10.19 -11.53
N GLY A 31 -1.52 11.03 -12.53
CA GLY A 31 -0.28 11.04 -13.31
C GLY A 31 0.96 11.27 -12.44
N TYR A 32 0.90 12.19 -11.49
CA TYR A 32 1.97 12.42 -10.52
C TYR A 32 2.24 11.19 -9.66
N LEU A 33 1.18 10.50 -9.19
CA LEU A 33 1.32 9.29 -8.38
C LEU A 33 1.93 8.13 -9.18
N CYS A 34 1.53 7.93 -10.43
CA CYS A 34 2.14 6.94 -11.33
C CYS A 34 3.65 7.22 -11.58
N ILE A 35 4.03 8.50 -11.72
CA ILE A 35 5.45 8.88 -11.85
C ILE A 35 6.22 8.55 -10.56
N ARG A 36 5.62 8.83 -9.40
CA ARG A 36 6.24 8.46 -8.11
C ARG A 36 6.39 6.96 -7.94
N GLU A 37 5.35 6.22 -8.29
CA GLU A 37 5.35 4.76 -8.30
C GLU A 37 6.53 4.23 -9.13
N ALA A 38 6.65 4.63 -10.38
CA ALA A 38 7.75 4.22 -11.27
C ALA A 38 9.16 4.56 -10.75
N LYS A 39 9.29 5.60 -9.89
CA LYS A 39 10.58 6.01 -9.31
C LYS A 39 10.97 5.21 -8.07
N VAL A 40 9.98 4.77 -7.29
CA VAL A 40 10.21 4.16 -5.97
C VAL A 40 10.12 2.64 -6.05
N LEU A 41 9.39 2.13 -7.05
CA LEU A 41 9.17 0.71 -7.24
C LEU A 41 10.47 0.01 -7.63
N LYS A 42 10.78 -1.06 -6.92
CA LYS A 42 11.86 -1.99 -7.27
C LYS A 42 11.28 -3.36 -7.53
N ASP A 43 11.88 -4.08 -8.46
CA ASP A 43 11.58 -5.48 -8.66
C ASP A 43 12.24 -6.32 -7.56
N ALA A 44 11.59 -7.40 -7.13
CA ALA A 44 12.15 -8.34 -6.18
C ALA A 44 13.53 -8.84 -6.64
N ALA A 45 13.71 -9.05 -7.95
CA ALA A 45 14.96 -9.48 -8.55
C ALA A 45 16.11 -8.46 -8.36
N ALA A 46 15.81 -7.16 -8.30
CA ALA A 46 16.78 -6.08 -8.19
C ALA A 46 17.22 -5.79 -6.74
N ILE A 47 16.60 -6.44 -5.75
CA ILE A 47 16.97 -6.27 -4.34
C ILE A 47 18.33 -6.91 -4.08
N VAL A 48 19.21 -6.11 -3.52
CA VAL A 48 20.53 -6.56 -3.01
C VAL A 48 20.34 -7.09 -1.59
N ASP A 49 21.13 -8.08 -1.17
CA ASP A 49 21.02 -8.79 0.13
C ASP A 49 21.43 -7.90 1.35
N ASP A 50 21.17 -6.61 1.26
CA ASP A 50 21.43 -5.62 2.32
C ASP A 50 20.09 -5.21 2.97
N TYR A 51 19.47 -6.15 3.70
CA TYR A 51 18.27 -5.93 4.50
C TYR A 51 18.22 -6.95 5.64
N ASP A 52 17.53 -6.60 6.72
CA ASP A 52 17.53 -7.37 7.97
C ASP A 52 16.14 -7.94 8.30
N ALA A 53 15.08 -7.43 7.66
CA ALA A 53 13.71 -7.93 7.81
C ALA A 53 12.83 -7.59 6.61
N LEU A 54 11.70 -8.28 6.50
CA LEU A 54 10.60 -7.94 5.57
C LEU A 54 9.39 -7.46 6.36
N ILE A 55 8.66 -6.48 5.82
CA ILE A 55 7.33 -6.08 6.31
C ILE A 55 6.34 -6.27 5.15
N VAL A 56 5.33 -7.10 5.33
CA VAL A 56 4.31 -7.36 4.32
C VAL A 56 2.98 -6.78 4.78
N LEU A 57 2.44 -5.84 4.01
CA LEU A 57 1.16 -5.21 4.32
C LEU A 57 0.00 -6.07 3.83
N GLY A 58 -1.04 -6.19 4.63
CA GLY A 58 -2.27 -6.88 4.28
C GLY A 58 -3.06 -6.23 3.14
N ALA A 59 -3.98 -6.97 2.55
CA ALA A 59 -4.88 -6.49 1.51
C ALA A 59 -6.33 -6.95 1.70
N GLN A 60 -6.56 -8.23 1.66
CA GLN A 60 -7.88 -8.84 1.90
C GLN A 60 -7.76 -10.37 2.00
N VAL A 61 -8.57 -10.96 2.86
CA VAL A 61 -8.80 -12.42 2.95
C VAL A 61 -10.19 -12.74 2.42
N LYS A 62 -10.31 -13.85 1.69
CA LYS A 62 -11.60 -14.32 1.18
C LYS A 62 -12.43 -14.97 2.31
N PRO A 63 -13.77 -15.12 2.13
CA PRO A 63 -14.62 -15.76 3.13
C PRO A 63 -14.24 -17.20 3.48
N ASP A 64 -13.47 -17.88 2.61
CA ASP A 64 -12.96 -19.23 2.84
C ASP A 64 -11.63 -19.25 3.65
N GLY A 65 -11.13 -18.09 4.11
CA GLY A 65 -9.89 -17.95 4.85
C GLY A 65 -8.63 -17.88 3.98
N THR A 66 -8.75 -18.00 2.67
CA THR A 66 -7.58 -17.90 1.77
C THR A 66 -7.27 -16.44 1.41
N PRO A 67 -5.99 -16.08 1.17
CA PRO A 67 -5.64 -14.76 0.67
C PRO A 67 -6.37 -14.42 -0.64
N SER A 68 -6.78 -13.15 -0.81
CA SER A 68 -7.21 -12.66 -2.12
C SER A 68 -6.06 -12.76 -3.12
N VAL A 69 -6.36 -12.77 -4.42
CA VAL A 69 -5.32 -12.81 -5.47
C VAL A 69 -4.29 -11.68 -5.29
N GLN A 70 -4.72 -10.50 -4.89
CA GLN A 70 -3.82 -9.37 -4.66
C GLN A 70 -2.92 -9.60 -3.44
N LEU A 71 -3.43 -10.20 -2.38
CA LEU A 71 -2.66 -10.56 -1.20
C LEU A 71 -1.70 -11.72 -1.49
N GLU A 72 -2.14 -12.72 -2.25
CA GLU A 72 -1.33 -13.86 -2.68
C GLU A 72 -0.10 -13.38 -3.48
N TRP A 73 -0.28 -12.48 -4.45
CA TRP A 73 0.85 -11.93 -5.21
C TRP A 73 1.85 -11.14 -4.34
N ARG A 74 1.37 -10.44 -3.29
CA ARG A 74 2.29 -9.81 -2.33
C ARG A 74 3.10 -10.84 -1.57
N LEU A 75 2.45 -11.88 -1.10
CA LEU A 75 3.10 -12.94 -0.36
C LEU A 75 4.10 -13.70 -1.23
N ASP A 76 3.78 -13.95 -2.50
CA ASP A 76 4.73 -14.54 -3.44
C ASP A 76 5.96 -13.65 -3.67
N CYS A 77 5.78 -12.32 -3.83
CA CYS A 77 6.90 -11.38 -3.86
C CYS A 77 7.73 -11.42 -2.57
N ALA A 78 7.10 -11.52 -1.42
CA ALA A 78 7.81 -11.63 -0.14
C ALA A 78 8.62 -12.92 -0.04
N VAL A 79 8.06 -14.05 -0.50
CA VAL A 79 8.76 -15.34 -0.57
C VAL A 79 9.96 -15.27 -1.49
N GLU A 80 9.83 -14.67 -2.67
CA GLU A 80 10.94 -14.49 -3.62
C GLU A 80 12.12 -13.72 -3.01
N VAL A 81 11.83 -12.64 -2.27
CA VAL A 81 12.84 -11.88 -1.55
C VAL A 81 13.43 -12.68 -0.40
N TRP A 82 12.59 -13.34 0.40
CA TRP A 82 13.02 -14.15 1.52
C TRP A 82 13.93 -15.32 1.11
N GLN A 83 13.71 -15.91 -0.06
CA GLN A 83 14.57 -16.96 -0.60
C GLN A 83 16.00 -16.50 -0.89
N LYS A 84 16.21 -15.20 -1.15
CA LYS A 84 17.55 -14.64 -1.34
C LYS A 84 18.30 -14.52 0.00
N LYS A 85 17.61 -14.03 1.03
CA LYS A 85 18.14 -13.90 2.38
C LYS A 85 17.05 -14.21 3.39
N GLN A 86 17.23 -15.28 4.15
CA GLN A 86 16.29 -15.73 5.16
C GLN A 86 16.37 -14.82 6.39
N VAL A 87 15.45 -13.86 6.46
CA VAL A 87 15.30 -12.86 7.53
C VAL A 87 13.89 -12.92 8.11
N PRO A 88 13.63 -12.36 9.31
CA PRO A 88 12.28 -12.30 9.86
C PRO A 88 11.32 -11.55 8.95
N ILE A 89 10.08 -12.02 8.89
CA ILE A 89 8.99 -11.42 8.13
C ILE A 89 7.91 -10.95 9.11
N VAL A 90 7.58 -9.66 9.09
CA VAL A 90 6.42 -9.13 9.80
C VAL A 90 5.25 -9.08 8.84
N VAL A 91 4.13 -9.70 9.20
CA VAL A 91 2.88 -9.64 8.44
C VAL A 91 1.85 -8.85 9.23
N CYS A 92 1.25 -7.83 8.60
CA CYS A 92 0.36 -6.89 9.27
C CYS A 92 -1.01 -6.85 8.60
N GLY A 93 -2.06 -6.91 9.40
CA GLY A 93 -3.43 -6.72 8.95
C GLY A 93 -4.45 -7.31 9.91
N ALA A 94 -5.36 -6.46 10.38
CA ALA A 94 -6.48 -6.85 11.22
C ALA A 94 -7.57 -7.55 10.40
N LYS A 95 -8.57 -8.07 11.12
CA LYS A 95 -9.74 -8.70 10.51
C LYS A 95 -10.65 -7.64 9.89
N GLY A 96 -10.85 -7.73 8.58
CA GLY A 96 -11.84 -6.95 7.85
C GLY A 96 -13.28 -7.39 8.16
N LYS A 97 -14.26 -6.57 7.75
CA LYS A 97 -15.68 -6.79 8.08
C LYS A 97 -16.23 -8.14 7.60
N ASP A 98 -15.82 -8.56 6.41
CA ASP A 98 -16.34 -9.76 5.74
C ASP A 98 -15.28 -10.88 5.69
N GLU A 99 -14.25 -10.80 6.54
CA GLU A 99 -13.17 -11.77 6.64
C GLU A 99 -13.41 -12.72 7.81
N PRO A 100 -13.01 -13.99 7.71
CA PRO A 100 -13.19 -14.96 8.79
C PRO A 100 -12.19 -14.75 9.95
N GLU A 101 -10.99 -14.24 9.62
CA GLU A 101 -9.87 -14.04 10.56
C GLU A 101 -9.05 -12.79 10.19
N PRO A 102 -8.10 -12.35 11.06
CA PRO A 102 -7.15 -11.29 10.71
C PRO A 102 -6.33 -11.65 9.48
N GLU A 103 -6.09 -10.67 8.60
CA GLU A 103 -5.27 -10.85 7.40
C GLU A 103 -3.88 -11.41 7.75
N ALA A 104 -3.28 -10.93 8.85
CA ALA A 104 -1.97 -11.39 9.34
C ALA A 104 -1.93 -12.90 9.59
N ASN A 105 -3.02 -13.52 10.07
CA ASN A 105 -3.07 -14.97 10.33
C ASN A 105 -3.09 -15.76 9.03
N ALA A 106 -3.92 -15.35 8.07
CA ALA A 106 -3.96 -15.96 6.74
C ALA A 106 -2.62 -15.82 6.01
N MET A 107 -1.96 -14.65 6.14
CA MET A 107 -0.64 -14.39 5.58
C MET A 107 0.41 -15.32 6.20
N LYS A 108 0.42 -15.49 7.53
CA LYS A 108 1.30 -16.41 8.23
C LYS A 108 1.12 -17.83 7.71
N SER A 109 -0.13 -18.32 7.65
CA SER A 109 -0.45 -19.66 7.16
C SER A 109 0.03 -19.88 5.72
N TYR A 110 -0.14 -18.89 4.85
CA TYR A 110 0.34 -18.92 3.48
C TYR A 110 1.87 -19.03 3.39
N LEU A 111 2.60 -18.18 4.13
CA LEU A 111 4.05 -18.18 4.15
C LEU A 111 4.63 -19.50 4.69
N MET A 112 4.02 -20.05 5.73
CA MET A 112 4.39 -21.38 6.25
C MET A 112 4.19 -22.47 5.18
N GLY A 113 3.11 -22.42 4.42
CA GLY A 113 2.84 -23.31 3.29
C GLY A 113 3.88 -23.18 2.15
N LYS A 114 4.57 -22.04 2.05
CA LYS A 114 5.67 -21.79 1.11
C LYS A 114 7.06 -22.12 1.69
N GLY A 115 7.12 -22.66 2.91
CA GLY A 115 8.35 -23.12 3.54
C GLY A 115 9.06 -22.09 4.42
N VAL A 116 8.44 -20.95 4.73
CA VAL A 116 8.97 -20.00 5.71
C VAL A 116 8.76 -20.58 7.11
N PRO A 117 9.81 -20.74 7.94
CA PRO A 117 9.66 -21.26 9.29
C PRO A 117 8.78 -20.36 10.17
N GLU A 118 7.91 -20.96 10.98
CA GLU A 118 6.98 -20.22 11.84
C GLU A 118 7.67 -19.20 12.74
N TYR A 119 8.82 -19.55 13.33
CA TYR A 119 9.57 -18.68 14.23
C TYR A 119 10.18 -17.43 13.54
N MET A 120 10.18 -17.40 12.21
CA MET A 120 10.60 -16.23 11.41
C MET A 120 9.42 -15.32 11.03
N ILE A 121 8.19 -15.68 11.38
CA ILE A 121 7.00 -14.90 11.00
C ILE A 121 6.43 -14.21 12.25
N LEU A 122 6.57 -12.88 12.29
CA LEU A 122 5.97 -12.03 13.31
C LEU A 122 4.62 -11.53 12.80
N THR A 123 3.58 -11.60 13.62
CA THR A 123 2.21 -11.25 13.22
C THR A 123 1.69 -10.04 13.98
N ASP A 124 1.11 -9.09 13.25
CA ASP A 124 0.32 -7.98 13.79
C ASP A 124 -1.14 -8.11 13.32
N PRO A 125 -2.02 -8.71 14.13
CA PRO A 125 -3.42 -8.92 13.78
C PRO A 125 -4.33 -7.74 14.13
N ASP A 126 -3.80 -6.62 14.62
CA ASP A 126 -4.57 -5.54 15.23
C ASP A 126 -4.58 -4.23 14.42
N SER A 127 -3.82 -4.17 13.34
CA SER A 127 -3.67 -2.96 12.52
C SER A 127 -4.72 -2.83 11.42
N PHE A 128 -5.50 -1.75 11.44
CA PHE A 128 -6.57 -1.45 10.48
C PHE A 128 -6.17 -0.47 9.36
N ASN A 129 -4.99 0.09 9.41
CA ASN A 129 -4.49 1.03 8.40
C ASN A 129 -2.96 1.00 8.31
N THR A 130 -2.43 1.61 7.25
CA THR A 130 -0.99 1.58 6.95
C THR A 130 -0.12 2.20 8.03
N GLU A 131 -0.58 3.27 8.70
CA GLU A 131 0.16 3.89 9.81
C GLU A 131 0.31 2.91 10.98
N GLN A 132 -0.78 2.24 11.35
CA GLN A 132 -0.77 1.21 12.41
C GLN A 132 0.11 0.02 12.01
N ASN A 133 -0.05 -0.48 10.77
CA ASN A 133 0.77 -1.58 10.26
C ASN A 133 2.27 -1.28 10.44
N LEU A 134 2.73 -0.11 10.02
CA LEU A 134 4.15 0.25 10.10
C LEU A 134 4.60 0.52 11.54
N ALA A 135 3.77 1.16 12.37
CA ALA A 135 4.09 1.42 13.77
C ALA A 135 4.21 0.10 14.57
N HIS A 136 3.26 -0.83 14.37
CA HIS A 136 3.29 -2.13 15.04
C HIS A 136 4.42 -3.02 14.50
N ALA A 137 4.64 -3.02 13.17
CA ALA A 137 5.78 -3.73 12.58
C ALA A 137 7.11 -3.24 13.16
N LYS A 138 7.28 -1.91 13.25
CA LYS A 138 8.48 -1.33 13.88
C LYS A 138 8.64 -1.82 15.31
N LYS A 139 7.57 -1.79 16.12
CA LYS A 139 7.62 -2.27 17.50
C LYS A 139 8.01 -3.74 17.58
N LEU A 140 7.42 -4.61 16.76
CA LEU A 140 7.76 -6.03 16.71
C LEU A 140 9.23 -6.25 16.32
N LEU A 141 9.76 -5.46 15.40
CA LEU A 141 11.17 -5.53 14.99
C LEU A 141 12.11 -4.98 16.06
N ASP A 142 11.73 -3.91 16.78
CA ASP A 142 12.51 -3.36 17.90
C ASP A 142 12.60 -4.36 19.08
N GLU A 143 11.56 -5.22 19.25
CA GLU A 143 11.53 -6.29 20.26
C GLU A 143 12.21 -7.59 19.78
N TYR A 144 12.48 -7.71 18.47
CA TYR A 144 13.15 -8.88 17.91
C TYR A 144 14.62 -8.92 18.31
N GLN A 145 15.12 -10.12 18.59
CA GLN A 145 16.53 -10.32 18.97
C GLN A 145 17.45 -10.18 17.75
N GLY A 146 17.89 -8.97 17.50
CA GLY A 146 18.81 -8.65 16.40
C GLY A 146 18.77 -7.17 16.06
N GLU A 147 19.84 -6.69 15.41
CA GLU A 147 19.90 -5.32 14.93
C GLU A 147 19.18 -5.22 13.57
N ILE A 148 18.05 -4.54 13.54
CA ILE A 148 17.31 -4.27 12.30
C ILE A 148 17.64 -2.86 11.82
N ARG A 149 18.50 -2.76 10.81
CA ARG A 149 18.96 -1.48 10.23
C ARG A 149 18.20 -1.11 8.97
N LYS A 150 17.73 -2.11 8.20
CA LYS A 150 17.06 -1.90 6.92
C LYS A 150 15.99 -2.96 6.70
N VAL A 151 14.83 -2.54 6.22
CA VAL A 151 13.71 -3.43 5.93
C VAL A 151 13.28 -3.35 4.46
N ILE A 152 12.75 -4.45 3.94
CA ILE A 152 12.03 -4.45 2.67
C ILE A 152 10.53 -4.40 2.96
N LEU A 153 9.87 -3.38 2.46
CA LEU A 153 8.43 -3.19 2.57
C LEU A 153 7.73 -3.74 1.31
N VAL A 154 6.95 -4.79 1.48
CA VAL A 154 6.24 -5.47 0.40
C VAL A 154 4.76 -5.11 0.43
N THR A 155 4.26 -4.55 -0.67
CA THR A 155 2.84 -4.21 -0.85
C THR A 155 2.48 -4.20 -2.34
N SER A 156 1.30 -3.70 -2.74
CA SER A 156 0.99 -3.55 -4.17
C SER A 156 1.68 -2.31 -4.75
N ASP A 157 2.03 -2.37 -6.03
CA ASP A 157 2.74 -1.33 -6.79
C ASP A 157 2.22 0.09 -6.51
N TYR A 158 0.92 0.34 -6.74
CA TYR A 158 0.28 1.65 -6.50
C TYR A 158 0.39 2.13 -5.04
N HIS A 159 0.59 1.22 -4.08
CA HIS A 159 0.62 1.52 -2.65
C HIS A 159 2.03 1.76 -2.11
N VAL A 160 3.07 1.27 -2.80
CA VAL A 160 4.48 1.42 -2.39
C VAL A 160 4.85 2.87 -2.10
N PRO A 161 4.55 3.88 -2.96
CA PRO A 161 5.00 5.25 -2.71
C PRO A 161 4.49 5.85 -1.40
N ARG A 162 3.22 5.59 -1.02
CA ARG A 162 2.66 6.11 0.22
C ARG A 162 3.15 5.33 1.44
N SER A 163 3.28 4.03 1.32
CA SER A 163 3.83 3.21 2.39
C SER A 163 5.27 3.59 2.70
N MET A 164 6.08 3.89 1.67
CA MET A 164 7.44 4.39 1.84
C MET A 164 7.49 5.77 2.50
N ALA A 165 6.61 6.70 2.11
CA ALA A 165 6.53 8.02 2.74
C ALA A 165 6.16 7.93 4.23
N LEU A 166 5.24 7.02 4.58
CA LEU A 166 4.88 6.75 5.98
C LEU A 166 6.02 6.07 6.76
N ALA A 167 6.73 5.13 6.14
CA ALA A 167 7.89 4.48 6.74
C ALA A 167 9.00 5.50 7.05
N GLU A 168 9.29 6.41 6.11
CA GLU A 168 10.23 7.51 6.30
C GLU A 168 9.82 8.43 7.46
N ASP A 169 8.54 8.81 7.55
CA ASP A 169 8.01 9.64 8.65
C ASP A 169 8.17 8.96 10.03
N MET A 170 8.21 7.63 10.07
CA MET A 170 8.41 6.84 11.29
C MET A 170 9.89 6.51 11.55
N GLY A 171 10.80 6.99 10.72
CA GLY A 171 12.23 6.73 10.82
C GLY A 171 12.62 5.28 10.48
N LEU A 172 11.79 4.55 9.72
CA LEU A 172 12.15 3.25 9.18
C LEU A 172 13.02 3.41 7.93
N ASN A 173 14.20 2.84 7.94
CA ASN A 173 15.03 2.71 6.75
C ASN A 173 14.50 1.55 5.89
N ALA A 174 13.74 1.88 4.87
CA ALA A 174 13.03 0.89 4.07
C ALA A 174 13.32 1.01 2.58
N GLU A 175 13.23 -0.10 1.86
CA GLU A 175 13.08 -0.16 0.40
C GLU A 175 11.73 -0.81 0.07
N GLY A 176 11.06 -0.31 -0.99
CA GLY A 176 9.73 -0.78 -1.36
C GLY A 176 9.75 -1.74 -2.53
N ILE A 177 9.01 -2.85 -2.40
CA ILE A 177 8.71 -3.77 -3.50
C ILE A 177 7.20 -3.80 -3.72
N GLY A 178 6.78 -3.76 -4.99
CA GLY A 178 5.39 -3.83 -5.40
C GLY A 178 5.02 -5.14 -6.07
N SER A 179 3.97 -5.79 -5.57
CA SER A 179 3.29 -6.80 -6.38
C SER A 179 2.42 -6.12 -7.44
N PRO A 180 2.25 -6.70 -8.64
CA PRO A 180 1.44 -6.11 -9.70
C PRO A 180 0.00 -5.83 -9.25
N CYS A 181 -0.58 -4.76 -9.76
CA CYS A 181 -2.01 -4.49 -9.62
C CYS A 181 -2.81 -5.28 -10.65
N LEU A 182 -3.91 -5.90 -10.22
CA LEU A 182 -4.87 -6.49 -11.15
C LEU A 182 -5.41 -5.41 -12.09
N PRO A 183 -5.28 -5.55 -13.43
CA PRO A 183 -5.68 -4.50 -14.38
C PRO A 183 -7.15 -4.06 -14.23
N ALA A 184 -8.05 -4.99 -13.93
CA ALA A 184 -9.47 -4.71 -13.70
C ALA A 184 -9.72 -3.77 -12.50
N TYR A 185 -8.81 -3.71 -11.55
CA TYR A 185 -8.91 -2.87 -10.35
C TYR A 185 -7.99 -1.64 -10.40
N TRP A 186 -7.25 -1.43 -11.48
CA TRP A 186 -6.28 -0.34 -11.59
C TRP A 186 -6.89 1.02 -11.26
N LEU A 187 -7.97 1.38 -11.94
CA LEU A 187 -8.64 2.69 -11.72
C LEU A 187 -9.17 2.82 -10.29
N LYS A 188 -9.82 1.78 -9.77
CA LYS A 188 -10.35 1.76 -8.40
C LYS A 188 -9.23 1.97 -7.38
N ASN A 189 -8.12 1.25 -7.52
CA ASN A 189 -7.01 1.27 -6.58
C ASN A 189 -6.28 2.61 -6.62
N HIS A 190 -5.96 3.14 -7.82
CA HIS A 190 -5.31 4.45 -7.96
C HIS A 190 -6.21 5.60 -7.50
N SER A 191 -7.54 5.51 -7.73
CA SER A 191 -8.49 6.49 -7.20
C SER A 191 -8.52 6.49 -5.67
N ARG A 192 -8.58 5.32 -5.04
CA ARG A 192 -8.52 5.19 -3.58
C ARG A 192 -7.19 5.70 -3.04
N GLU A 193 -6.10 5.37 -3.69
CA GLU A 193 -4.77 5.77 -3.28
C GLU A 193 -4.56 7.29 -3.41
N SER A 194 -5.11 7.93 -4.46
CA SER A 194 -5.05 9.38 -4.60
C SER A 194 -5.75 10.11 -3.44
N LEU A 195 -6.90 9.61 -2.99
CA LEU A 195 -7.60 10.15 -1.81
C LEU A 195 -6.80 9.90 -0.52
N ALA A 196 -6.16 8.74 -0.39
CA ALA A 196 -5.31 8.42 0.74
C ALA A 196 -4.06 9.33 0.80
N TRP A 197 -3.50 9.71 -0.35
CA TRP A 197 -2.44 10.70 -0.44
C TRP A 197 -2.89 12.10 -0.02
N VAL A 198 -4.07 12.54 -0.45
CA VAL A 198 -4.64 13.82 0.01
C VAL A 198 -4.79 13.81 1.52
N LYS A 199 -5.38 12.74 2.10
CA LYS A 199 -5.48 12.57 3.55
C LYS A 199 -4.12 12.64 4.25
N TYR A 200 -3.12 11.92 3.73
CA TYR A 200 -1.75 11.94 4.26
C TYR A 200 -1.16 13.36 4.27
N TRP A 201 -1.28 14.12 3.17
CA TRP A 201 -0.77 15.49 3.11
C TRP A 201 -1.52 16.44 4.05
N LEU A 202 -2.83 16.31 4.16
CA LEU A 202 -3.63 17.12 5.10
C LEU A 202 -3.21 16.86 6.55
N LYS A 203 -2.97 15.59 6.92
CA LYS A 203 -2.44 15.24 8.25
C LYS A 203 -1.04 15.82 8.46
N LYS A 204 -0.14 15.59 7.52
CA LYS A 204 1.28 15.94 7.63
C LYS A 204 1.53 17.46 7.66
N TYR A 205 0.87 18.22 6.78
CA TYR A 205 1.16 19.64 6.60
C TYR A 205 0.16 20.59 7.27
N LEU A 206 -1.08 20.16 7.43
CA LEU A 206 -2.13 20.97 8.07
C LEU A 206 -2.51 20.47 9.47
N HIS A 207 -1.87 19.39 9.94
CA HIS A 207 -2.11 18.78 11.26
C HIS A 207 -3.59 18.47 11.55
N LEU A 208 -4.35 18.11 10.51
CA LEU A 208 -5.77 17.76 10.62
C LEU A 208 -5.90 16.32 11.13
N ASN A 209 -6.71 16.14 12.18
CA ASN A 209 -7.09 14.80 12.67
C ASN A 209 -8.22 14.24 11.79
N LEU A 210 -7.89 13.41 10.79
CA LEU A 210 -8.82 12.84 9.80
C LEU A 210 -8.89 11.32 9.91
#